data_247eac5880f96fb785d207878ae09d9f
#
_entry.id   247eac5880f96fb785d207878ae09d9f
#
_cell.length_a   1.000
_cell.length_b   1.000
_cell.length_c   1.000
_cell.angle_alpha   90.00
_cell.angle_beta   90.00
_cell.angle_gamma   90.00
#
_symmetry.space_group_name_H-M   'P 1'
#
loop_
_entity.id
_entity.type
_entity.pdbx_description
1 polymer ?
#
loop_
_entity_poly.entity_id
_entity_poly.type
_entity_poly.pdbx_seq_one_letter_code
_entity_poly.pdbx_strand_id
1 'polypeptide(L)'
;MRKKKSTQQLVGIESVTDSSVLTAGGELTFYLVQPTNLNVLPESGVRTRVTALLNVLKTSAEMELLALDSKESYQDNRLYYRRRTEEECNPAIRALLAQDRRHLDDVQTMMASSRQFCFVLRRRMTDGAINLATVEQQLRDSGFAVLRAEGQKLLELLAIYFEQDATHEVFDLVDGARWLTAEMEEENADFES
;
A
#
# COMPACT_ATOMS: atom_id res chain seq x y z
N MET A 1 9.73 29.69 -22.30
CA MET A 1 10.26 28.36 -21.96
C MET A 1 9.17 27.56 -21.19
N ARG A 2 8.84 26.36 -21.61
CA ARG A 2 7.91 25.49 -20.84
C ARG A 2 8.69 24.98 -19.63
N LYS A 3 8.27 25.31 -18.39
CA LYS A 3 8.84 24.70 -17.17
C LYS A 3 8.73 23.17 -17.28
N LYS A 4 9.84 22.47 -17.16
CA LYS A 4 9.85 21.01 -17.06
C LYS A 4 9.08 20.64 -15.79
N LYS A 5 8.08 19.78 -15.91
CA LYS A 5 7.33 19.26 -14.76
C LYS A 5 8.12 18.09 -14.17
N SER A 6 8.20 18.00 -12.85
CA SER A 6 8.74 16.81 -12.17
C SER A 6 7.84 15.59 -12.41
N THR A 7 8.35 14.39 -12.24
CA THR A 7 7.58 13.15 -12.34
C THR A 7 6.38 13.17 -11.38
N GLN A 8 6.57 13.64 -10.16
CA GLN A 8 5.52 13.83 -9.15
C GLN A 8 4.40 14.75 -9.65
N GLN A 9 4.74 15.88 -10.26
CA GLN A 9 3.77 16.80 -10.87
C GLN A 9 3.03 16.20 -12.07
N LEU A 10 3.67 15.28 -12.80
CA LEU A 10 3.03 14.57 -13.91
C LEU A 10 2.03 13.53 -13.44
N VAL A 11 2.34 12.85 -12.32
CA VAL A 11 1.46 11.88 -11.67
C VAL A 11 0.29 12.57 -10.95
N GLY A 12 0.43 13.88 -10.63
CA GLY A 12 -0.61 14.67 -9.97
C GLY A 12 -0.59 14.57 -8.44
N ILE A 13 0.46 13.99 -7.87
CA ILE A 13 0.69 13.98 -6.41
C ILE A 13 1.44 15.25 -6.06
N GLU A 14 0.86 16.04 -5.15
CA GLU A 14 1.51 17.26 -4.64
C GLU A 14 2.43 16.94 -3.47
N SER A 15 1.94 16.13 -2.52
CA SER A 15 2.73 15.63 -1.40
C SER A 15 2.13 14.37 -0.80
N VAL A 16 2.94 13.62 -0.07
CA VAL A 16 2.53 12.48 0.75
C VAL A 16 2.73 12.89 2.20
N THR A 17 1.65 12.84 2.99
CA THR A 17 1.69 13.07 4.43
C THR A 17 1.81 11.73 5.15
N ASP A 18 1.85 11.76 6.47
CA ASP A 18 1.91 10.53 7.28
C ASP A 18 0.67 9.64 7.11
N SER A 19 -0.50 10.20 6.74
CA SER A 19 -1.77 9.46 6.68
C SER A 19 -2.61 9.69 5.42
N SER A 20 -2.09 10.46 4.46
CA SER A 20 -2.84 10.83 3.25
C SER A 20 -1.93 11.22 2.09
N VAL A 21 -2.50 11.27 0.90
CA VAL A 21 -1.88 11.77 -0.32
C VAL A 21 -2.60 13.02 -0.78
N LEU A 22 -1.87 14.12 -0.89
CA LEU A 22 -2.40 15.37 -1.43
C LEU A 22 -2.25 15.39 -2.95
N THR A 23 -3.34 15.70 -3.62
CA THR A 23 -3.40 15.82 -5.08
C THR A 23 -4.08 17.12 -5.47
N ALA A 24 -3.92 17.55 -6.71
CA ALA A 24 -4.65 18.71 -7.24
C ALA A 24 -6.20 18.54 -7.15
N GLY A 25 -6.69 17.31 -7.08
CA GLY A 25 -8.13 16.99 -6.96
C GLY A 25 -8.62 16.85 -5.51
N GLY A 26 -7.75 16.97 -4.53
CA GLY A 26 -8.05 16.82 -3.10
C GLY A 26 -7.12 15.87 -2.37
N GLU A 27 -7.46 15.60 -1.13
CA GLU A 27 -6.75 14.69 -0.25
C GLU A 27 -7.33 13.29 -0.33
N LEU A 28 -6.47 12.28 -0.46
CA LEU A 28 -6.84 10.87 -0.51
C LEU A 28 -6.40 10.18 0.78
N THR A 29 -7.33 9.58 1.48
CA THR A 29 -7.07 8.74 2.67
C THR A 29 -7.41 7.29 2.33
N PHE A 30 -6.53 6.37 2.70
CA PHE A 30 -6.64 4.96 2.36
C PHE A 30 -6.94 4.12 3.60
N TYR A 31 -7.97 3.26 3.52
CA TYR A 31 -8.34 2.31 4.55
C TYR A 31 -8.18 0.90 4.00
N LEU A 32 -7.13 0.21 4.42
CA LEU A 32 -6.90 -1.19 4.06
C LEU A 32 -8.01 -2.07 4.62
N VAL A 33 -8.59 -2.91 3.78
CA VAL A 33 -9.66 -3.83 4.15
C VAL A 33 -9.08 -5.22 4.38
N GLN A 34 -9.33 -5.80 5.54
CA GLN A 34 -9.02 -7.20 5.77
C GLN A 34 -10.05 -8.07 5.02
N PRO A 35 -9.62 -8.86 4.04
CA PRO A 35 -10.55 -9.67 3.25
C PRO A 35 -11.19 -10.76 4.10
N THR A 36 -12.46 -11.02 3.83
CA THR A 36 -13.20 -12.13 4.42
C THR A 36 -13.34 -13.23 3.37
N ASN A 37 -13.05 -14.47 3.73
CA ASN A 37 -13.26 -15.58 2.82
C ASN A 37 -14.77 -15.83 2.64
N LEU A 38 -15.29 -15.45 1.48
CA LEU A 38 -16.70 -15.59 1.15
C LEU A 38 -17.12 -17.03 0.93
N ASN A 39 -16.19 -17.94 0.61
CA ASN A 39 -16.51 -19.34 0.31
C ASN A 39 -16.96 -20.14 1.56
N VAL A 40 -16.64 -19.64 2.76
CA VAL A 40 -17.06 -20.25 4.03
C VAL A 40 -18.36 -19.66 4.57
N LEU A 41 -18.90 -18.62 3.93
CA LEU A 41 -20.14 -17.97 4.35
C LEU A 41 -21.36 -18.61 3.67
N PRO A 42 -22.48 -18.74 4.39
CA PRO A 42 -23.75 -19.07 3.77
C PRO A 42 -24.21 -17.94 2.84
N GLU A 43 -25.10 -18.23 1.89
CA GLU A 43 -25.59 -17.25 0.91
C GLU A 43 -26.13 -15.97 1.58
N SER A 44 -26.86 -16.11 2.69
CA SER A 44 -27.35 -14.97 3.48
C SER A 44 -26.20 -14.08 4.00
N GLY A 45 -25.10 -14.68 4.43
CA GLY A 45 -23.90 -13.97 4.87
C GLY A 45 -23.24 -13.19 3.74
N VAL A 46 -23.11 -13.80 2.57
CA VAL A 46 -22.59 -13.13 1.35
C VAL A 46 -23.48 -11.95 0.98
N ARG A 47 -24.80 -12.13 0.95
CA ARG A 47 -25.79 -11.09 0.67
C ARG A 47 -25.69 -9.92 1.66
N THR A 48 -25.52 -10.21 2.94
CA THR A 48 -25.30 -9.18 3.97
C THR A 48 -24.03 -8.36 3.70
N ARG A 49 -22.94 -9.00 3.31
CA ARG A 49 -21.68 -8.32 2.97
C ARG A 49 -21.82 -7.41 1.74
N VAL A 50 -22.50 -7.89 0.69
CA VAL A 50 -22.79 -7.09 -0.51
C VAL A 50 -23.64 -5.86 -0.17
N THR A 51 -24.67 -6.04 0.67
CA THR A 51 -25.52 -4.92 1.11
C THR A 51 -24.74 -3.92 1.95
N ALA A 52 -23.86 -4.38 2.84
CA ALA A 52 -22.98 -3.53 3.63
C ALA A 52 -22.06 -2.68 2.73
N LEU A 53 -21.42 -3.30 1.74
CA LEU A 53 -20.58 -2.60 0.77
C LEU A 53 -21.39 -1.54 -0.01
N LEU A 54 -22.57 -1.91 -0.49
CA LEU A 54 -23.46 -1.00 -1.19
C LEU A 54 -23.83 0.21 -0.32
N ASN A 55 -24.11 -0.01 0.97
CA ASN A 55 -24.43 1.07 1.90
C ASN A 55 -23.24 2.00 2.13
N VAL A 56 -22.04 1.47 2.32
CA VAL A 56 -20.81 2.28 2.44
C VAL A 56 -20.62 3.17 1.23
N LEU A 57 -20.70 2.59 0.01
CA LEU A 57 -20.50 3.34 -1.23
C LEU A 57 -21.62 4.37 -1.51
N LYS A 58 -22.83 4.15 -1.00
CA LYS A 58 -23.93 5.11 -1.12
C LYS A 58 -23.86 6.25 -0.12
N THR A 59 -23.35 5.99 1.07
CA THR A 59 -23.33 6.96 2.18
C THR A 59 -22.23 8.00 2.00
N SER A 60 -21.13 7.63 1.36
CA SER A 60 -19.96 8.49 1.15
C SER A 60 -19.86 8.82 -0.35
N ALA A 61 -20.24 10.05 -0.73
CA ALA A 61 -20.24 10.47 -2.13
C ALA A 61 -18.88 10.42 -2.83
N GLU A 62 -17.79 10.39 -2.08
CA GLU A 62 -16.41 10.42 -2.57
C GLU A 62 -15.61 9.18 -2.06
N MET A 63 -16.28 8.05 -1.88
CA MET A 63 -15.65 6.79 -1.49
C MET A 63 -15.47 5.89 -2.72
N GLU A 64 -14.25 5.42 -2.93
CA GLU A 64 -13.88 4.50 -3.99
C GLU A 64 -13.40 3.17 -3.38
N LEU A 65 -13.53 2.07 -4.11
CA LEU A 65 -12.94 0.78 -3.75
C LEU A 65 -11.79 0.50 -4.72
N LEU A 66 -10.60 0.34 -4.17
CA LEU A 66 -9.40 0.02 -4.92
C LEU A 66 -8.97 -1.41 -4.62
N ALA A 67 -8.67 -2.18 -5.66
CA ALA A 67 -8.06 -3.51 -5.57
C ALA A 67 -6.67 -3.45 -6.19
N LEU A 68 -5.66 -3.82 -5.44
CA LEU A 68 -4.27 -3.85 -5.85
C LEU A 68 -3.76 -5.28 -5.87
N ASP A 69 -3.17 -5.69 -6.97
CA ASP A 69 -2.46 -6.94 -7.06
C ASP A 69 -0.97 -6.67 -6.85
N SER A 70 -0.37 -7.35 -5.87
CA SER A 70 1.06 -7.32 -5.63
C SER A 70 1.64 -8.72 -5.75
N LYS A 71 2.91 -8.80 -6.09
CA LYS A 71 3.63 -10.06 -5.96
C LYS A 71 3.91 -10.29 -4.48
N GLU A 72 3.52 -11.45 -3.97
CA GLU A 72 3.80 -11.83 -2.60
C GLU A 72 5.30 -12.08 -2.43
N SER A 73 5.94 -11.36 -1.51
CA SER A 73 7.36 -11.56 -1.20
C SER A 73 7.49 -12.49 -0.01
N TYR A 74 8.18 -13.61 -0.22
CA TYR A 74 8.55 -14.54 0.86
C TYR A 74 9.96 -14.26 1.41
N GLN A 75 10.47 -13.05 1.23
CA GLN A 75 11.84 -12.71 1.59
C GLN A 75 12.13 -12.89 3.08
N ASP A 76 11.21 -12.48 3.95
CA ASP A 76 11.32 -12.67 5.40
C ASP A 76 11.32 -14.15 5.77
N ASN A 77 10.47 -14.94 5.14
CA ASN A 77 10.44 -16.38 5.31
C ASN A 77 11.76 -17.02 4.85
N ARG A 78 12.32 -16.58 3.72
CA ARG A 78 13.62 -17.06 3.21
C ARG A 78 14.76 -16.73 4.19
N LEU A 79 14.76 -15.51 4.73
CA LEU A 79 15.74 -15.09 5.75
C LEU A 79 15.59 -15.91 7.04
N TYR A 80 14.36 -16.18 7.48
CA TYR A 80 14.07 -17.05 8.61
C TYR A 80 14.61 -18.47 8.39
N TYR A 81 14.28 -19.11 7.27
CA TYR A 81 14.74 -20.46 6.95
C TYR A 81 16.27 -20.52 6.80
N ARG A 82 16.90 -19.49 6.24
CA ARG A 82 18.36 -19.39 6.15
C ARG A 82 19.00 -19.39 7.54
N ARG A 83 18.58 -18.47 8.41
CA ARG A 83 19.07 -18.37 9.79
C ARG A 83 18.85 -19.67 10.53
N ARG A 84 17.65 -20.22 10.43
CA ARG A 84 17.30 -21.46 11.12
C ARG A 84 18.13 -22.66 10.65
N THR A 85 18.45 -22.72 9.35
CA THR A 85 19.31 -23.77 8.78
C THR A 85 20.76 -23.65 9.27
N GLU A 86 21.25 -22.43 9.45
CA GLU A 86 22.60 -22.17 9.97
C GLU A 86 22.72 -22.55 11.45
N GLU A 87 21.70 -22.28 12.25
CA GLU A 87 21.64 -22.60 13.69
C GLU A 87 21.36 -24.07 13.99
N GLU A 88 20.78 -24.83 13.07
CA GLU A 88 20.35 -26.21 13.30
C GLU A 88 21.52 -27.19 13.26
N CYS A 89 21.68 -27.97 14.35
CA CYS A 89 22.72 -28.97 14.47
C CYS A 89 22.32 -30.35 13.95
N ASN A 90 21.01 -30.66 13.91
CA ASN A 90 20.52 -31.95 13.46
C ASN A 90 20.48 -32.01 11.91
N PRO A 91 21.24 -32.95 11.28
CA PRO A 91 21.33 -33.02 9.82
C PRO A 91 19.97 -33.36 9.17
N ALA A 92 19.10 -34.13 9.80
CA ALA A 92 17.78 -34.47 9.26
C ALA A 92 16.87 -33.23 9.25
N ILE A 93 16.87 -32.43 10.32
CA ILE A 93 16.10 -31.17 10.39
C ILE A 93 16.65 -30.15 9.40
N ARG A 94 17.97 -30.07 9.27
CA ARG A 94 18.61 -29.18 8.26
C ARG A 94 18.20 -29.55 6.85
N ALA A 95 18.06 -30.83 6.53
CA ALA A 95 17.58 -31.29 5.21
C ALA A 95 16.13 -30.89 4.95
N LEU A 96 15.26 -30.98 5.97
CA LEU A 96 13.86 -30.50 5.88
C LEU A 96 13.79 -28.98 5.65
N LEU A 97 14.54 -28.20 6.43
CA LEU A 97 14.58 -26.73 6.27
C LEU A 97 15.08 -26.33 4.88
N ALA A 98 16.03 -27.09 4.31
CA ALA A 98 16.51 -26.87 2.94
C ALA A 98 15.44 -27.23 1.89
N GLN A 99 14.61 -28.24 2.14
CA GLN A 99 13.48 -28.59 1.31
C GLN A 99 12.38 -27.53 1.33
N ASP A 100 12.01 -27.07 2.52
CA ASP A 100 11.00 -26.02 2.70
C ASP A 100 11.44 -24.71 2.02
N ARG A 101 12.72 -24.35 2.11
CA ARG A 101 13.26 -23.19 1.40
C ARG A 101 13.12 -23.31 -0.11
N ARG A 102 13.42 -24.49 -0.69
CA ARG A 102 13.23 -24.72 -2.14
C ARG A 102 11.76 -24.62 -2.53
N HIS A 103 10.87 -25.16 -1.70
CA HIS A 103 9.44 -25.05 -1.94
C HIS A 103 8.97 -23.58 -1.96
N LEU A 104 9.47 -22.74 -1.04
CA LEU A 104 9.18 -21.29 -1.07
C LEU A 104 9.71 -20.63 -2.37
N ASP A 105 10.91 -21.00 -2.81
CA ASP A 105 11.47 -20.49 -4.06
C ASP A 105 10.59 -20.89 -5.26
N ASP A 106 10.10 -22.13 -5.29
CA ASP A 106 9.21 -22.64 -6.33
C ASP A 106 7.84 -21.94 -6.32
N VAL A 107 7.25 -21.72 -5.13
CA VAL A 107 5.95 -21.03 -4.97
C VAL A 107 6.06 -19.57 -5.42
N GLN A 108 7.14 -18.88 -5.07
CA GLN A 108 7.37 -17.49 -5.49
C GLN A 108 7.49 -17.38 -7.02
N THR A 109 8.10 -18.38 -7.65
CA THR A 109 8.25 -18.42 -9.11
C THR A 109 6.92 -18.72 -9.83
N MET A 110 6.00 -19.44 -9.19
CA MET A 110 4.70 -19.83 -9.74
C MET A 110 3.58 -18.79 -9.58
N MET A 111 3.91 -17.53 -9.32
CA MET A 111 2.98 -16.40 -9.22
C MET A 111 2.10 -16.40 -7.96
N ALA A 112 2.70 -16.31 -6.81
CA ALA A 112 1.96 -15.89 -5.63
C ALA A 112 1.60 -14.40 -5.78
N SER A 113 0.38 -14.12 -6.23
CA SER A 113 -0.17 -12.76 -6.20
C SER A 113 -0.98 -12.57 -4.93
N SER A 114 -0.68 -11.53 -4.19
CA SER A 114 -1.49 -11.07 -3.07
C SER A 114 -2.38 -9.94 -3.54
N ARG A 115 -3.69 -10.04 -3.26
CA ARG A 115 -4.64 -8.97 -3.58
C ARG A 115 -4.99 -8.20 -2.32
N GLN A 116 -4.69 -6.91 -2.34
CA GLN A 116 -5.07 -5.98 -1.29
C GLN A 116 -6.29 -5.17 -1.73
N PHE A 117 -7.21 -4.95 -0.80
CA PHE A 117 -8.36 -4.09 -1.02
C PHE A 117 -8.28 -2.90 -0.09
N CYS A 118 -8.61 -1.72 -0.59
CA CYS A 118 -8.76 -0.57 0.26
C CYS A 118 -9.94 0.31 -0.17
N PHE A 119 -10.56 0.95 0.82
CA PHE A 119 -11.43 2.09 0.55
C PHE A 119 -10.57 3.33 0.46
N VAL A 120 -10.81 4.14 -0.56
CA VAL A 120 -10.16 5.43 -0.77
C VAL A 120 -11.19 6.51 -0.55
N LEU A 121 -11.03 7.31 0.48
CA LEU A 121 -11.83 8.49 0.73
C LEU A 121 -11.15 9.68 0.06
N ARG A 122 -11.85 10.31 -0.87
CA ARG A 122 -11.43 11.57 -1.49
C ARG A 122 -12.11 12.73 -0.78
N ARG A 123 -11.32 13.65 -0.26
CA ARG A 123 -11.79 14.90 0.33
C ARG A 123 -11.34 16.06 -0.54
N ARG A 124 -12.28 16.83 -1.07
CA ARG A 124 -11.95 18.05 -1.82
C ARG A 124 -11.44 19.13 -0.87
N MET A 125 -10.57 20.00 -1.34
CA MET A 125 -10.06 21.13 -0.54
C MET A 125 -11.16 22.10 -0.13
N THR A 126 -12.31 22.10 -0.83
CA THR A 126 -13.51 22.90 -0.51
C THR A 126 -14.40 22.30 0.57
N ASP A 127 -14.20 21.00 0.87
CA ASP A 127 -15.01 20.31 1.85
C ASP A 127 -14.53 20.66 3.26
N GLY A 128 -15.46 20.69 4.21
CA GLY A 128 -15.12 20.89 5.61
C GLY A 128 -14.21 19.79 6.17
N ALA A 129 -13.67 20.02 7.36
CA ALA A 129 -12.85 19.00 8.02
C ALA A 129 -13.70 17.74 8.29
N ILE A 130 -13.26 16.60 7.72
CA ILE A 130 -13.85 15.29 7.97
C ILE A 130 -13.10 14.64 9.13
N ASN A 131 -13.83 14.14 10.10
CA ASN A 131 -13.23 13.34 11.16
C ASN A 131 -12.95 11.93 10.64
N LEU A 132 -11.69 11.65 10.29
CA LEU A 132 -11.26 10.38 9.75
C LEU A 132 -11.55 9.19 10.69
N ALA A 133 -11.49 9.41 12.01
CA ALA A 133 -11.85 8.39 12.99
C ALA A 133 -13.34 8.03 12.94
N THR A 134 -14.22 9.01 12.65
CA THR A 134 -15.65 8.75 12.45
C THR A 134 -15.89 7.90 11.20
N VAL A 135 -15.19 8.19 10.11
CA VAL A 135 -15.27 7.39 8.86
C VAL A 135 -14.80 5.96 9.11
N GLU A 136 -13.68 5.80 9.79
CA GLU A 136 -13.16 4.48 10.16
C GLU A 136 -14.15 3.70 11.02
N GLN A 137 -14.78 4.35 11.99
CA GLN A 137 -15.80 3.73 12.82
C GLN A 137 -17.04 3.32 12.01
N GLN A 138 -17.50 4.16 11.09
CA GLN A 138 -18.62 3.84 10.20
C GLN A 138 -18.33 2.63 9.31
N LEU A 139 -17.09 2.51 8.80
CA LEU A 139 -16.66 1.33 8.03
C LEU A 139 -16.70 0.07 8.90
N ARG A 140 -16.22 0.15 10.16
CA ARG A 140 -16.25 -0.96 11.10
C ARG A 140 -17.67 -1.34 11.51
N ASP A 141 -18.53 -0.37 11.76
CA ASP A 141 -19.97 -0.60 12.09
C ASP A 141 -20.71 -1.23 10.92
N SER A 142 -20.29 -0.96 9.70
CA SER A 142 -20.77 -1.63 8.49
C SER A 142 -20.23 -3.07 8.34
N GLY A 143 -19.39 -3.53 9.26
CA GLY A 143 -18.86 -4.88 9.31
C GLY A 143 -17.57 -5.09 8.51
N PHE A 144 -16.85 -4.03 8.14
CA PHE A 144 -15.53 -4.12 7.51
C PHE A 144 -14.44 -3.97 8.56
N ALA A 145 -13.53 -4.95 8.63
CA ALA A 145 -12.30 -4.78 9.39
C ALA A 145 -11.35 -3.91 8.55
N VAL A 146 -11.15 -2.67 8.97
CA VAL A 146 -10.33 -1.70 8.26
C VAL A 146 -9.19 -1.18 9.14
N LEU A 147 -8.08 -0.86 8.49
CA LEU A 147 -6.91 -0.21 9.07
C LEU A 147 -6.54 0.96 8.17
N ARG A 148 -6.43 2.17 8.75
CA ARG A 148 -5.96 3.33 8.00
C ARG A 148 -4.49 3.14 7.63
N ALA A 149 -4.15 3.38 6.36
CA ALA A 149 -2.78 3.32 5.90
C ALA A 149 -2.04 4.57 6.36
N GLU A 150 -1.01 4.40 7.19
CA GLU A 150 -0.18 5.46 7.75
C GLU A 150 1.31 5.11 7.62
N GLY A 151 2.16 6.12 7.52
CA GLY A 151 3.61 5.97 7.46
C GLY A 151 4.07 4.98 6.39
N GLN A 152 4.87 4.00 6.77
CA GLN A 152 5.40 2.98 5.86
C GLN A 152 4.31 2.18 5.12
N LYS A 153 3.15 1.97 5.76
CA LYS A 153 2.05 1.23 5.13
C LYS A 153 1.41 1.99 3.98
N LEU A 154 1.36 3.33 4.08
CA LEU A 154 0.92 4.18 2.98
C LEU A 154 1.92 4.17 1.83
N LEU A 155 3.21 4.25 2.14
CA LEU A 155 4.28 4.20 1.13
C LEU A 155 4.31 2.85 0.41
N GLU A 156 4.19 1.74 1.13
CA GLU A 156 4.08 0.39 0.56
C GLU A 156 2.88 0.28 -0.39
N LEU A 157 1.72 0.80 0.01
CA LEU A 157 0.52 0.80 -0.83
C LEU A 157 0.73 1.60 -2.12
N LEU A 158 1.36 2.77 -2.04
CA LEU A 158 1.70 3.58 -3.20
C LEU A 158 2.73 2.89 -4.10
N ALA A 159 3.74 2.25 -3.52
CA ALA A 159 4.74 1.51 -4.28
C ALA A 159 4.09 0.34 -5.05
N ILE A 160 3.21 -0.42 -4.41
CA ILE A 160 2.43 -1.48 -5.08
C ILE A 160 1.57 -0.90 -6.20
N TYR A 161 0.93 0.25 -5.96
CA TYR A 161 0.10 0.90 -6.97
C TYR A 161 0.89 1.28 -8.23
N PHE A 162 2.13 1.76 -8.08
CA PHE A 162 2.95 2.21 -9.20
C PHE A 162 3.84 1.11 -9.80
N GLU A 163 4.36 0.19 -8.99
CA GLU A 163 5.38 -0.78 -9.43
C GLU A 163 4.98 -2.25 -9.30
N GLN A 164 3.87 -2.59 -8.65
CA GLN A 164 3.35 -3.95 -8.40
C GLN A 164 4.28 -4.91 -7.64
N ASP A 165 5.59 -4.74 -7.72
CA ASP A 165 6.59 -5.68 -7.19
C ASP A 165 7.18 -5.24 -5.85
N ALA A 166 6.87 -4.04 -5.38
CA ALA A 166 7.44 -3.42 -4.20
C ALA A 166 6.73 -3.89 -2.91
N THR A 167 6.87 -5.17 -2.59
CA THR A 167 6.36 -5.72 -1.32
C THR A 167 7.50 -5.83 -0.30
N HIS A 168 7.23 -5.36 0.93
CA HIS A 168 8.16 -5.42 2.08
C HIS A 168 9.46 -4.63 1.95
N GLU A 169 9.55 -3.69 1.02
CA GLU A 169 10.64 -2.73 0.99
C GLU A 169 10.35 -1.59 1.99
N VAL A 170 11.41 -1.13 2.65
CA VAL A 170 11.33 0.09 3.48
C VAL A 170 11.60 1.28 2.58
N PHE A 171 10.61 2.12 2.41
CA PHE A 171 10.72 3.31 1.58
C PHE A 171 11.06 4.52 2.43
N ASP A 172 12.08 5.27 2.02
CA ASP A 172 12.32 6.60 2.56
C ASP A 172 11.35 7.60 1.92
N LEU A 173 10.87 8.52 2.73
CA LEU A 173 10.00 9.61 2.28
C LEU A 173 10.88 10.65 1.58
N VAL A 174 11.20 10.39 0.30
CA VAL A 174 12.00 11.30 -0.53
C VAL A 174 11.03 12.04 -1.44
N ASP A 175 10.79 13.32 -1.15
CA ASP A 175 9.92 14.17 -1.95
C ASP A 175 10.54 14.67 -3.27
N GLY A 176 11.80 14.33 -3.51
CA GLY A 176 12.57 14.76 -4.68
C GLY A 176 13.07 16.22 -4.60
N ALA A 177 12.64 17.00 -3.61
CA ALA A 177 13.09 18.39 -3.45
C ALA A 177 14.62 18.48 -3.21
N ARG A 178 15.18 17.43 -2.63
CA ARG A 178 16.61 17.27 -2.36
C ARG A 178 17.46 17.29 -3.65
N TRP A 179 16.93 16.82 -4.76
CA TRP A 179 17.62 16.82 -6.06
C TRP A 179 17.43 18.12 -6.82
N LEU A 180 16.35 18.86 -6.57
CA LEU A 180 16.11 20.15 -7.18
C LEU A 180 17.05 21.23 -6.61
N THR A 181 17.40 21.14 -5.32
CA THR A 181 18.35 22.06 -4.68
C THR A 181 19.78 21.83 -5.15
N ALA A 182 20.20 20.59 -5.41
CA ALA A 182 21.54 20.28 -5.92
C ALA A 182 21.74 20.81 -7.36
N GLU A 183 20.75 20.63 -8.24
CA GLU A 183 20.82 21.18 -9.60
C GLU A 183 20.81 22.73 -9.62
N MET A 184 20.12 23.39 -8.69
CA MET A 184 20.10 24.86 -8.59
C MET A 184 21.41 25.42 -8.01
N GLU A 185 22.12 24.68 -7.15
CA GLU A 185 23.43 25.07 -6.62
C GLU A 185 24.53 24.91 -7.68
N GLU A 186 24.48 23.89 -8.53
CA GLU A 186 25.40 23.72 -9.65
C GLU A 186 25.19 24.80 -10.73
N GLU A 187 23.95 25.14 -11.07
CA GLU A 187 23.63 26.18 -12.05
C GLU A 187 24.03 27.60 -11.57
N ASN A 188 23.98 27.87 -10.26
CA ASN A 188 24.47 29.13 -9.70
C ASN A 188 26.01 29.19 -9.58
N ALA A 189 26.68 28.06 -9.38
CA ALA A 189 28.14 27.99 -9.31
C ALA A 189 28.80 28.28 -10.71
N ASP A 190 28.13 27.89 -11.79
CA ASP A 190 28.58 28.15 -13.16
C ASP A 190 28.35 29.61 -13.61
N PHE A 191 27.52 30.40 -12.89
CA PHE A 191 27.25 31.80 -13.18
C PHE A 191 28.21 32.78 -12.46
N GLU A 192 28.93 32.31 -11.42
CA GLU A 192 29.90 33.13 -10.66
C GLU A 192 31.38 32.88 -11.06
N SER A 193 31.65 32.05 -12.05
CA SER A 193 32.96 31.77 -12.60
C SER A 193 33.12 32.35 -14.00
#